data_e0e8e63af47614bbf2746f271e918ed7
#
_entry.id   e0e8e63af47614bbf2746f271e918ed7
#
_cell.length_a   1.000
_cell.length_b   1.000
_cell.length_c   1.000
_cell.angle_alpha   90.00
_cell.angle_beta   90.00
_cell.angle_gamma   90.00
#
_symmetry.space_group_name_H-M   'P 1'
#
loop_
_entity.id
_entity.type
_entity.pdbx_description
1 polymer ?
#
loop_
_entity_poly.entity_id
_entity_poly.type
_entity_poly.pdbx_seq_one_letter_code
_entity_poly.pdbx_strand_id
1 'polypeptide(L)'
;MNLLYLGLLLFVTLLTTLYLASSKAIFAFSDWTFHAARVEEIYLNLKSGSFFTFIAARTFHNTGAASFLFYPYIFFYPWAFLRFILSPVNAFYAWYALVTFATATISYFSMKAYSKKSLASFIFSLVYTFAPYRLYLGGAVFGEYLAVIFLPLLFLGIYEVLWGDKKKWYLLAISGALVAYAHILSVFLSLEFAVILFIIKLITSRGISKDRIKSLLLSAGVCVFLVLPVIVPFFTDFIGQGLSSAKPSISYTMGPRYLLLNSFSAQKGWKLSFMLMLTILTAWAFIKSRRNWIIYGLGLFACFLTTRYFPWKLTAGTPFEMVQLTARYLSYASLFLTILLALGSSSVLEEHVTGRKKLALSCSLAVFMALFSLSSLSVYRDTLKHVQDMPKTSANSTQPAPFKRLRDYNYYNQFNYKILFGAFDYMPKSSLTSVQKQNSLLMHQAYLNGKTLTLSPLIKANQISYQVKSEKAADVDLPVIAYKHTTVSVNGQKHAFRRGNRGTVVVGLKRGQNTVTVGYKASPVFYLSIVISILSWLALLIYLVKFKAKYAQ
;
A
#
# COMPACT_ATOMS: atom_id res chain seq x y z
N MET A 1 -16.97 -16.35 22.99
CA MET A 1 -17.16 -14.93 22.55
C MET A 1 -16.19 -14.53 21.43
N ASN A 2 -14.86 -14.71 21.57
CA ASN A 2 -13.94 -14.28 20.49
C ASN A 2 -14.22 -14.99 19.15
N LEU A 3 -14.44 -16.30 19.15
CA LEU A 3 -14.78 -17.04 17.93
C LEU A 3 -16.07 -16.56 17.28
N LEU A 4 -17.10 -16.24 18.08
CA LEU A 4 -18.34 -15.66 17.56
C LEU A 4 -18.07 -14.34 16.83
N TYR A 5 -17.32 -13.42 17.48
CA TYR A 5 -17.03 -12.14 16.86
C TYR A 5 -16.19 -12.27 15.58
N LEU A 6 -15.21 -13.16 15.57
CA LEU A 6 -14.44 -13.46 14.36
C LEU A 6 -15.33 -14.06 13.26
N GLY A 7 -16.26 -14.95 13.62
CA GLY A 7 -17.26 -15.49 12.68
C GLY A 7 -18.15 -14.40 12.08
N LEU A 8 -18.65 -13.47 12.90
CA LEU A 8 -19.46 -12.33 12.43
C LEU A 8 -18.65 -11.37 11.55
N LEU A 9 -17.38 -11.10 11.89
CA LEU A 9 -16.48 -10.29 11.07
C LEU A 9 -16.20 -10.96 9.71
N LEU A 10 -15.98 -12.28 9.72
CA LEU A 10 -15.82 -13.05 8.48
C LEU A 10 -17.11 -13.00 7.64
N PHE A 11 -18.28 -13.18 8.27
CA PHE A 11 -19.58 -13.09 7.60
C PHE A 11 -19.77 -11.74 6.89
N VAL A 12 -19.52 -10.61 7.59
CA VAL A 12 -19.64 -9.27 6.97
C VAL A 12 -18.62 -9.08 5.85
N THR A 13 -17.40 -9.58 6.04
CA THR A 13 -16.35 -9.54 5.00
C THR A 13 -16.76 -10.30 3.75
N LEU A 14 -17.23 -11.53 3.90
CA LEU A 14 -17.66 -12.36 2.77
C LEU A 14 -18.88 -11.76 2.07
N LEU A 15 -19.87 -11.33 2.82
CA LEU A 15 -21.10 -10.74 2.26
C LEU A 15 -20.78 -9.49 1.42
N THR A 16 -19.96 -8.58 1.94
CA THR A 16 -19.56 -7.35 1.22
C THR A 16 -18.70 -7.65 0.00
N THR A 17 -17.77 -8.61 0.12
CA THR A 17 -16.91 -8.99 -1.00
C THR A 17 -17.68 -9.74 -2.09
N LEU A 18 -18.55 -10.68 -1.73
CA LEU A 18 -19.39 -11.40 -2.68
C LEU A 18 -20.37 -10.48 -3.40
N TYR A 19 -20.88 -9.47 -2.70
CA TYR A 19 -21.70 -8.43 -3.32
C TYR A 19 -20.95 -7.68 -4.43
N LEU A 20 -19.67 -7.31 -4.20
CA LEU A 20 -18.82 -6.69 -5.23
C LEU A 20 -18.49 -7.69 -6.35
N ALA A 21 -18.05 -8.90 -5.99
CA ALA A 21 -17.65 -9.94 -6.93
C ALA A 21 -18.79 -10.40 -7.85
N SER A 22 -20.05 -10.34 -7.39
CA SER A 22 -21.22 -10.68 -8.19
C SER A 22 -21.41 -9.78 -9.42
N SER A 23 -20.75 -8.62 -9.47
CA SER A 23 -20.69 -7.78 -10.69
C SER A 23 -19.85 -8.39 -11.81
N LYS A 24 -18.98 -9.37 -11.49
CA LYS A 24 -17.98 -9.98 -12.40
C LYS A 24 -17.14 -8.92 -13.11
N ALA A 25 -16.88 -7.80 -12.44
CA ALA A 25 -16.19 -6.66 -13.02
C ALA A 25 -15.47 -5.84 -11.95
N ILE A 26 -14.47 -5.10 -12.37
CA ILE A 26 -13.68 -4.16 -11.56
C ILE A 26 -13.69 -2.80 -12.28
N PHE A 27 -13.73 -1.72 -11.54
CA PHE A 27 -13.53 -0.38 -12.07
C PHE A 27 -12.04 -0.02 -11.97
N ALA A 28 -11.34 -0.02 -13.10
CA ALA A 28 -9.95 0.43 -13.20
C ALA A 28 -9.91 1.96 -13.02
N PHE A 29 -9.44 2.39 -11.86
CA PHE A 29 -9.49 3.79 -11.46
C PHE A 29 -8.28 4.11 -10.57
N SER A 30 -7.74 5.34 -10.65
CA SER A 30 -6.57 5.76 -9.89
C SER A 30 -5.36 4.81 -10.11
N ASP A 31 -4.71 4.32 -9.05
CA ASP A 31 -3.52 3.47 -9.11
C ASP A 31 -3.80 2.01 -9.49
N TRP A 32 -5.07 1.67 -9.83
CA TRP A 32 -5.47 0.29 -10.13
C TRP A 32 -4.55 -0.37 -11.15
N THR A 33 -4.41 0.23 -12.34
CA THR A 33 -3.68 -0.39 -13.44
C THR A 33 -2.19 -0.53 -13.13
N PHE A 34 -1.60 0.43 -12.40
CA PHE A 34 -0.23 0.35 -11.92
C PHE A 34 -0.01 -0.89 -11.03
N HIS A 35 -0.87 -1.09 -10.04
CA HIS A 35 -0.74 -2.23 -9.13
C HIS A 35 -1.14 -3.55 -9.79
N ALA A 36 -2.15 -3.55 -10.66
CA ALA A 36 -2.53 -4.73 -11.45
C ALA A 36 -1.38 -5.19 -12.36
N ALA A 37 -0.66 -4.25 -13.01
CA ALA A 37 0.53 -4.56 -13.79
C ALA A 37 1.66 -5.16 -12.93
N ARG A 38 1.84 -4.67 -11.70
CA ARG A 38 2.83 -5.25 -10.76
C ARG A 38 2.44 -6.67 -10.34
N VAL A 39 1.17 -6.92 -10.03
CA VAL A 39 0.68 -8.27 -9.69
C VAL A 39 0.83 -9.22 -10.87
N GLU A 40 0.53 -8.77 -12.08
CA GLU A 40 0.69 -9.57 -13.29
C GLU A 40 2.17 -9.93 -13.55
N GLU A 41 3.10 -8.98 -13.35
CA GLU A 41 4.55 -9.25 -13.47
C GLU A 41 5.00 -10.31 -12.45
N ILE A 42 4.57 -10.18 -11.18
CA ILE A 42 4.87 -11.18 -10.12
C ILE A 42 4.31 -12.55 -10.52
N TYR A 43 3.05 -12.62 -10.94
CA TYR A 43 2.41 -13.86 -11.36
C TYR A 43 3.15 -14.55 -12.49
N LEU A 44 3.50 -13.80 -13.55
CA LEU A 44 4.21 -14.34 -14.71
C LEU A 44 5.64 -14.76 -14.36
N ASN A 45 6.31 -14.06 -13.46
CA ASN A 45 7.63 -14.44 -12.96
C ASN A 45 7.56 -15.73 -12.13
N LEU A 46 6.59 -15.85 -11.22
CA LEU A 46 6.33 -17.07 -10.46
C LEU A 46 6.04 -18.25 -11.40
N LYS A 47 5.22 -18.06 -12.42
CA LYS A 47 4.90 -19.08 -13.43
C LYS A 47 6.14 -19.56 -14.20
N SER A 48 7.16 -18.73 -14.35
CA SER A 48 8.45 -19.07 -14.97
C SER A 48 9.52 -19.52 -13.96
N GLY A 49 9.15 -19.80 -12.69
CA GLY A 49 10.05 -20.30 -11.65
C GLY A 49 10.89 -19.21 -10.98
N SER A 50 10.64 -17.93 -11.25
CA SER A 50 11.35 -16.81 -10.60
C SER A 50 10.53 -16.23 -9.46
N PHE A 51 11.02 -16.36 -8.22
CA PHE A 51 10.36 -15.81 -7.05
C PHE A 51 10.54 -14.28 -6.94
N PHE A 52 11.75 -13.78 -7.24
CA PHE A 52 12.01 -12.36 -7.13
C PHE A 52 11.67 -11.61 -8.42
N THR A 53 11.00 -10.48 -8.27
CA THR A 53 10.72 -9.51 -9.34
C THR A 53 11.49 -8.24 -9.05
N PHE A 54 12.40 -7.86 -9.94
CA PHE A 54 13.23 -6.66 -9.80
C PHE A 54 12.84 -5.58 -10.80
N ILE A 55 12.60 -5.96 -12.03
CA ILE A 55 12.22 -5.07 -13.12
C ILE A 55 10.98 -5.61 -13.85
N ALA A 56 10.21 -4.70 -14.40
CA ALA A 56 9.05 -5.02 -15.22
C ALA A 56 9.50 -5.39 -16.64
N ALA A 57 9.71 -6.69 -16.87
CA ALA A 57 10.10 -7.21 -18.19
C ALA A 57 8.88 -7.52 -19.06
N ARG A 58 7.75 -7.95 -18.47
CA ARG A 58 6.52 -8.37 -19.17
C ARG A 58 5.42 -7.33 -19.16
N THR A 59 5.46 -6.43 -18.18
CA THR A 59 4.51 -5.33 -18.01
C THR A 59 5.22 -3.97 -18.21
N PHE A 60 4.53 -2.85 -18.01
CA PHE A 60 5.08 -1.50 -18.20
C PHE A 60 5.80 -1.33 -19.54
N HIS A 61 5.19 -1.86 -20.62
CA HIS A 61 5.72 -1.82 -21.98
C HIS A 61 7.14 -2.38 -22.13
N ASN A 62 7.48 -3.38 -21.33
CA ASN A 62 8.80 -4.04 -21.41
C ASN A 62 9.99 -3.07 -21.28
N THR A 63 9.78 -1.94 -20.58
CA THR A 63 10.82 -0.92 -20.38
C THR A 63 11.85 -1.30 -19.34
N GLY A 64 11.64 -2.38 -18.60
CA GLY A 64 12.49 -2.75 -17.47
C GLY A 64 12.33 -1.83 -16.27
N ALA A 65 11.17 -1.15 -16.11
CA ALA A 65 10.90 -0.26 -14.98
C ALA A 65 11.06 -0.97 -13.63
N ALA A 66 11.78 -0.33 -12.68
CA ALA A 66 12.21 -0.95 -11.42
C ALA A 66 11.33 -0.57 -10.22
N SER A 67 10.02 -0.39 -10.42
CA SER A 67 9.09 -0.08 -9.32
C SER A 67 9.11 -1.12 -8.20
N PHE A 68 9.53 -2.34 -8.47
CA PHE A 68 9.65 -3.43 -7.48
C PHE A 68 10.81 -3.23 -6.50
N LEU A 69 11.83 -2.46 -6.86
CA LEU A 69 12.95 -2.16 -5.97
C LEU A 69 12.60 -1.09 -4.93
N PHE A 70 11.70 -0.17 -5.27
CA PHE A 70 11.50 1.07 -4.51
C PHE A 70 10.09 1.21 -3.93
N TYR A 71 9.15 0.40 -4.35
CA TYR A 71 7.79 0.37 -3.82
C TYR A 71 7.48 -1.04 -3.30
N PRO A 72 7.16 -1.21 -2.01
CA PRO A 72 6.90 -2.52 -1.42
C PRO A 72 5.82 -3.30 -2.16
N TYR A 73 5.97 -4.63 -2.26
CA TYR A 73 5.05 -5.48 -3.03
C TYR A 73 4.78 -6.85 -2.40
N ILE A 74 5.33 -7.15 -1.23
CA ILE A 74 5.22 -8.47 -0.60
C ILE A 74 3.76 -8.89 -0.38
N PHE A 75 2.87 -7.95 -0.05
CA PHE A 75 1.44 -8.22 0.16
C PHE A 75 0.66 -8.45 -1.13
N PHE A 76 1.28 -8.33 -2.30
CA PHE A 76 0.68 -8.71 -3.59
C PHE A 76 0.95 -10.17 -3.96
N TYR A 77 1.90 -10.85 -3.30
CA TYR A 77 2.11 -12.28 -3.55
C TYR A 77 0.85 -13.14 -3.34
N PRO A 78 0.05 -12.97 -2.27
CA PRO A 78 -1.20 -13.73 -2.16
C PRO A 78 -2.14 -13.51 -3.36
N TRP A 79 -2.23 -12.29 -3.89
CA TRP A 79 -3.01 -12.03 -5.09
C TRP A 79 -2.40 -12.73 -6.32
N ALA A 80 -1.09 -12.66 -6.51
CA ALA A 80 -0.40 -13.35 -7.60
C ALA A 80 -0.54 -14.88 -7.51
N PHE A 81 -0.50 -15.46 -6.31
CA PHE A 81 -0.76 -16.90 -6.10
C PHE A 81 -2.21 -17.29 -6.44
N LEU A 82 -3.17 -16.47 -6.07
CA LEU A 82 -4.58 -16.72 -6.43
C LEU A 82 -4.80 -16.71 -7.95
N ARG A 83 -3.95 -16.03 -8.73
CA ARG A 83 -4.00 -16.04 -10.21
C ARG A 83 -3.69 -17.41 -10.83
N PHE A 84 -3.08 -18.34 -10.08
CA PHE A 84 -2.86 -19.71 -10.58
C PHE A 84 -4.13 -20.54 -10.64
N ILE A 85 -5.13 -20.22 -9.84
CA ILE A 85 -6.36 -21.00 -9.68
C ILE A 85 -7.63 -20.22 -9.99
N LEU A 86 -7.56 -18.89 -10.05
CA LEU A 86 -8.70 -18.01 -10.27
C LEU A 86 -8.46 -17.09 -11.46
N SER A 87 -9.54 -16.68 -12.12
CA SER A 87 -9.52 -15.63 -13.14
C SER A 87 -9.07 -14.29 -12.54
N PRO A 88 -8.61 -13.33 -13.35
CA PRO A 88 -8.11 -12.04 -12.87
C PRO A 88 -9.04 -11.32 -11.90
N VAL A 89 -10.33 -11.23 -12.25
CA VAL A 89 -11.34 -10.54 -11.45
C VAL A 89 -11.62 -11.29 -10.14
N ASN A 90 -11.75 -12.62 -10.20
CA ASN A 90 -12.00 -13.44 -9.01
C ASN A 90 -10.79 -13.46 -8.07
N ALA A 91 -9.58 -13.52 -8.60
CA ALA A 91 -8.35 -13.46 -7.80
C ALA A 91 -8.24 -12.13 -7.03
N PHE A 92 -8.60 -11.01 -7.66
CA PHE A 92 -8.65 -9.73 -6.98
C PHE A 92 -9.66 -9.74 -5.82
N TYR A 93 -10.88 -10.19 -6.04
CA TYR A 93 -11.89 -10.19 -4.97
C TYR A 93 -11.56 -11.17 -3.85
N ALA A 94 -10.95 -12.32 -4.15
CA ALA A 94 -10.45 -13.24 -3.14
C ALA A 94 -9.35 -12.60 -2.28
N TRP A 95 -8.38 -11.92 -2.92
CA TRP A 95 -7.36 -11.15 -2.22
C TRP A 95 -7.97 -9.99 -1.40
N TYR A 96 -8.95 -9.27 -1.95
CA TYR A 96 -9.66 -8.20 -1.26
C TYR A 96 -10.35 -8.72 0.02
N ALA A 97 -10.97 -9.91 -0.04
CA ALA A 97 -11.56 -10.57 1.12
C ALA A 97 -10.50 -10.90 2.18
N LEU A 98 -9.36 -11.47 1.78
CA LEU A 98 -8.24 -11.78 2.69
C LEU A 98 -7.73 -10.52 3.41
N VAL A 99 -7.49 -9.44 2.67
CA VAL A 99 -7.04 -8.16 3.21
C VAL A 99 -8.08 -7.55 4.15
N THR A 100 -9.37 -7.61 3.79
CA THR A 100 -10.44 -7.08 4.62
C THR A 100 -10.61 -7.86 5.90
N PHE A 101 -10.57 -9.20 5.84
CA PHE A 101 -10.65 -10.04 7.03
C PHE A 101 -9.40 -9.90 7.93
N ALA A 102 -8.21 -9.78 7.34
CA ALA A 102 -6.99 -9.49 8.09
C ALA A 102 -7.10 -8.14 8.84
N THR A 103 -7.63 -7.09 8.18
CA THR A 103 -7.90 -5.80 8.83
C THR A 103 -8.83 -5.96 10.02
N ALA A 104 -9.96 -6.66 9.83
CA ALA A 104 -10.94 -6.89 10.89
C ALA A 104 -10.34 -7.65 12.07
N THR A 105 -9.58 -8.70 11.80
CA THR A 105 -8.96 -9.55 12.81
C THR A 105 -7.89 -8.79 13.61
N ILE A 106 -6.98 -8.09 12.93
CA ILE A 106 -5.91 -7.31 13.58
C ILE A 106 -6.53 -6.17 14.39
N SER A 107 -7.53 -5.48 13.86
CA SER A 107 -8.27 -4.44 14.55
C SER A 107 -8.93 -4.96 15.82
N TYR A 108 -9.61 -6.11 15.73
CA TYR A 108 -10.27 -6.76 16.87
C TYR A 108 -9.27 -7.06 17.99
N PHE A 109 -8.17 -7.76 17.68
CA PHE A 109 -7.20 -8.15 18.70
C PHE A 109 -6.42 -6.96 19.26
N SER A 110 -6.10 -5.96 18.44
CA SER A 110 -5.44 -4.73 18.90
C SER A 110 -6.33 -3.97 19.90
N MET A 111 -7.60 -3.79 19.56
CA MET A 111 -8.54 -3.14 20.47
C MET A 111 -8.85 -4.00 21.70
N LYS A 112 -8.86 -5.35 21.58
CA LYS A 112 -9.01 -6.26 22.71
C LYS A 112 -7.84 -6.16 23.68
N ALA A 113 -6.62 -6.07 23.16
CA ALA A 113 -5.44 -5.86 23.99
C ALA A 113 -5.47 -4.51 24.71
N TYR A 114 -5.97 -3.46 24.03
CA TYR A 114 -6.07 -2.11 24.59
C TYR A 114 -7.19 -1.95 25.61
N SER A 115 -8.42 -2.33 25.25
CA SER A 115 -9.63 -2.06 26.04
C SER A 115 -9.96 -3.15 27.05
N LYS A 116 -9.46 -4.39 26.87
CA LYS A 116 -9.84 -5.62 27.58
C LYS A 116 -11.31 -6.03 27.38
N LYS A 117 -12.08 -5.30 26.60
CA LYS A 117 -13.52 -5.49 26.34
C LYS A 117 -13.76 -6.10 24.97
N SER A 118 -14.45 -7.25 24.93
CA SER A 118 -14.72 -7.97 23.66
C SER A 118 -15.72 -7.24 22.77
N LEU A 119 -16.77 -6.64 23.38
CA LEU A 119 -17.78 -5.89 22.61
C LEU A 119 -17.20 -4.63 22.00
N ALA A 120 -16.42 -3.85 22.79
CA ALA A 120 -15.71 -2.68 22.26
C ALA A 120 -14.80 -3.05 21.08
N SER A 121 -14.10 -4.19 21.19
CA SER A 121 -13.20 -4.67 20.13
C SER A 121 -13.94 -5.06 18.88
N PHE A 122 -15.12 -5.65 19.02
CA PHE A 122 -15.99 -6.01 17.90
C PHE A 122 -16.55 -4.77 17.20
N ILE A 123 -17.09 -3.80 17.96
CA ILE A 123 -17.57 -2.52 17.41
C ILE A 123 -16.44 -1.77 16.70
N PHE A 124 -15.27 -1.68 17.35
CA PHE A 124 -14.09 -1.05 16.74
C PHE A 124 -13.73 -1.70 15.41
N SER A 125 -13.63 -3.03 15.40
CA SER A 125 -13.26 -3.78 14.21
C SER A 125 -14.25 -3.57 13.07
N LEU A 126 -15.56 -3.63 13.33
CA LEU A 126 -16.59 -3.39 12.32
C LEU A 126 -16.49 -1.98 11.72
N VAL A 127 -16.50 -0.95 12.58
CA VAL A 127 -16.55 0.44 12.10
C VAL A 127 -15.26 0.85 11.40
N TYR A 128 -14.11 0.44 11.92
CA TYR A 128 -12.82 0.75 11.32
C TYR A 128 -12.61 0.04 9.98
N THR A 129 -12.92 -1.28 9.92
CA THR A 129 -12.70 -2.08 8.71
C THR A 129 -13.60 -1.64 7.57
N PHE A 130 -14.83 -1.26 7.86
CA PHE A 130 -15.82 -0.89 6.85
C PHE A 130 -16.02 0.64 6.74
N ALA A 131 -15.05 1.43 7.23
CA ALA A 131 -15.08 2.88 7.06
C ALA A 131 -15.09 3.27 5.56
N PRO A 132 -15.90 4.29 5.17
CA PRO A 132 -16.04 4.69 3.76
C PRO A 132 -14.73 5.03 3.06
N TYR A 133 -13.80 5.66 3.77
CA TYR A 133 -12.48 5.97 3.22
C TYR A 133 -11.65 4.71 2.95
N ARG A 134 -11.65 3.74 3.88
CA ARG A 134 -10.97 2.47 3.65
C ARG A 134 -11.58 1.66 2.49
N LEU A 135 -12.90 1.65 2.37
CA LEU A 135 -13.58 1.02 1.23
C LEU A 135 -13.21 1.70 -0.10
N TYR A 136 -12.97 3.01 -0.10
CA TYR A 136 -12.43 3.74 -1.23
C TYR A 136 -11.01 3.30 -1.57
N LEU A 137 -10.11 3.22 -0.57
CA LEU A 137 -8.71 2.83 -0.76
C LEU A 137 -8.57 1.45 -1.43
N GLY A 138 -9.44 0.50 -1.10
CA GLY A 138 -9.43 -0.86 -1.65
C GLY A 138 -9.67 -0.97 -3.16
N GLY A 139 -10.02 0.13 -3.83
CA GLY A 139 -10.14 0.21 -5.29
C GLY A 139 -9.27 1.30 -5.92
N ALA A 140 -8.53 2.10 -5.12
CA ALA A 140 -7.89 3.31 -5.60
C ALA A 140 -6.41 3.44 -5.20
N VAL A 141 -6.05 3.19 -3.93
CA VAL A 141 -4.71 3.47 -3.37
C VAL A 141 -4.23 2.26 -2.56
N PHE A 142 -3.73 1.25 -3.25
CA PHE A 142 -3.45 -0.05 -2.64
C PHE A 142 -2.35 -0.03 -1.58
N GLY A 143 -1.34 0.83 -1.69
CA GLY A 143 -0.29 0.93 -0.67
C GLY A 143 -0.87 1.35 0.68
N GLU A 144 -1.65 2.43 0.71
CA GLU A 144 -2.32 2.88 1.93
C GLU A 144 -3.38 1.87 2.42
N TYR A 145 -4.13 1.26 1.50
CA TYR A 145 -5.11 0.20 1.82
C TYR A 145 -4.49 -0.95 2.61
N LEU A 146 -3.27 -1.37 2.24
CA LEU A 146 -2.51 -2.40 2.94
C LEU A 146 -1.95 -1.91 4.27
N ALA A 147 -1.45 -0.67 4.34
CA ALA A 147 -0.91 -0.11 5.57
C ALA A 147 -1.97 0.04 6.67
N VAL A 148 -3.19 0.41 6.31
CA VAL A 148 -4.34 0.57 7.22
C VAL A 148 -4.64 -0.72 8.00
N ILE A 149 -4.30 -1.90 7.47
CA ILE A 149 -4.42 -3.18 8.19
C ILE A 149 -3.71 -3.11 9.54
N PHE A 150 -2.53 -2.49 9.58
CA PHE A 150 -1.59 -2.58 10.70
C PHE A 150 -1.61 -1.35 11.61
N LEU A 151 -2.31 -0.25 11.24
CA LEU A 151 -2.37 0.95 12.07
C LEU A 151 -2.93 0.69 13.48
N PRO A 152 -3.99 -0.11 13.69
CA PRO A 152 -4.46 -0.42 15.05
C PRO A 152 -3.38 -1.10 15.91
N LEU A 153 -2.61 -2.00 15.33
CA LEU A 153 -1.50 -2.67 16.02
C LEU A 153 -0.34 -1.71 16.30
N LEU A 154 -0.05 -0.82 15.36
CA LEU A 154 1.01 0.18 15.49
C LEU A 154 0.72 1.15 16.65
N PHE A 155 -0.49 1.68 16.70
CA PHE A 155 -0.87 2.59 17.79
C PHE A 155 -1.02 1.89 19.14
N LEU A 156 -1.40 0.60 19.15
CA LEU A 156 -1.28 -0.24 20.34
C LEU A 156 0.20 -0.37 20.79
N GLY A 157 1.11 -0.62 19.87
CA GLY A 157 2.55 -0.71 20.16
C GLY A 157 3.11 0.60 20.73
N ILE A 158 2.76 1.75 20.13
CA ILE A 158 3.12 3.07 20.66
C ILE A 158 2.54 3.27 22.07
N TYR A 159 1.27 2.93 22.28
CA TYR A 159 0.63 3.04 23.59
C TYR A 159 1.33 2.19 24.66
N GLU A 160 1.63 0.93 24.35
CA GLU A 160 2.30 0.01 25.29
C GLU A 160 3.70 0.54 25.68
N VAL A 161 4.47 1.03 24.71
CA VAL A 161 5.80 1.59 25.01
C VAL A 161 5.71 2.88 25.82
N LEU A 162 4.77 3.79 25.51
CA LEU A 162 4.71 5.10 26.15
C LEU A 162 3.93 5.11 27.48
N TRP A 163 2.83 4.35 27.60
CA TRP A 163 1.94 4.38 28.78
C TRP A 163 1.65 2.99 29.38
N GLY A 164 1.62 1.95 28.55
CA GLY A 164 1.32 0.59 28.95
C GLY A 164 2.52 -0.21 29.46
N ASP A 165 2.60 -1.47 29.09
CA ASP A 165 3.69 -2.37 29.42
C ASP A 165 4.83 -2.24 28.40
N LYS A 166 5.89 -1.51 28.76
CA LYS A 166 7.08 -1.32 27.93
C LYS A 166 7.77 -2.62 27.49
N LYS A 167 7.53 -3.74 28.18
CA LYS A 167 8.06 -5.06 27.78
C LYS A 167 7.44 -5.57 26.48
N LYS A 168 6.30 -4.99 26.04
CA LYS A 168 5.65 -5.30 24.76
C LYS A 168 6.17 -4.42 23.60
N TRP A 169 7.37 -3.92 23.70
CA TRP A 169 8.08 -3.14 22.69
C TRP A 169 8.03 -3.79 21.29
N TYR A 170 7.98 -5.12 21.24
CA TYR A 170 7.92 -5.90 20.01
C TYR A 170 6.65 -5.61 19.17
N LEU A 171 5.55 -5.17 19.78
CA LEU A 171 4.34 -4.80 19.05
C LEU A 171 4.61 -3.61 18.13
N LEU A 172 5.36 -2.63 18.63
CA LEU A 172 5.77 -1.46 17.84
C LEU A 172 6.75 -1.84 16.73
N ALA A 173 7.72 -2.72 17.02
CA ALA A 173 8.68 -3.18 16.02
C ALA A 173 8.01 -3.96 14.89
N ILE A 174 7.15 -4.93 15.21
CA ILE A 174 6.41 -5.75 14.25
C ILE A 174 5.49 -4.87 13.39
N SER A 175 4.67 -4.05 14.02
CA SER A 175 3.68 -3.25 13.30
C SER A 175 4.33 -2.17 12.43
N GLY A 176 5.40 -1.53 12.92
CA GLY A 176 6.19 -0.60 12.12
C GLY A 176 6.78 -1.27 10.88
N ALA A 177 7.32 -2.49 11.03
CA ALA A 177 7.83 -3.27 9.91
C ALA A 177 6.73 -3.63 8.91
N LEU A 178 5.56 -4.08 9.38
CA LEU A 178 4.43 -4.45 8.50
C LEU A 178 3.87 -3.24 7.74
N VAL A 179 3.80 -2.06 8.38
CA VAL A 179 3.44 -0.80 7.69
C VAL A 179 4.48 -0.44 6.64
N ALA A 180 5.78 -0.61 6.91
CA ALA A 180 6.84 -0.34 5.95
C ALA A 180 6.80 -1.31 4.74
N TYR A 181 6.50 -2.58 4.97
CA TYR A 181 6.26 -3.56 3.90
C TYR A 181 4.98 -3.30 3.10
N ALA A 182 4.06 -2.51 3.62
CA ALA A 182 2.84 -2.12 2.92
C ALA A 182 3.04 -0.81 2.13
N HIS A 183 3.49 0.27 2.80
CA HIS A 183 3.53 1.61 2.21
C HIS A 183 4.47 2.55 2.95
N ILE A 184 5.53 2.98 2.29
CA ILE A 184 6.56 3.84 2.90
C ILE A 184 5.98 5.18 3.39
N LEU A 185 5.10 5.80 2.61
CA LEU A 185 4.48 7.06 3.02
C LEU A 185 3.61 6.91 4.27
N SER A 186 2.96 5.76 4.48
CA SER A 186 2.22 5.51 5.72
C SER A 186 3.14 5.36 6.94
N VAL A 187 4.40 4.96 6.76
CA VAL A 187 5.41 5.03 7.84
C VAL A 187 5.64 6.47 8.23
N PHE A 188 5.84 7.36 7.25
CA PHE A 188 6.05 8.79 7.49
C PHE A 188 4.86 9.41 8.24
N LEU A 189 3.63 9.22 7.76
CA LEU A 189 2.42 9.71 8.42
C LEU A 189 2.23 9.13 9.84
N SER A 190 2.56 7.86 10.03
CA SER A 190 2.49 7.21 11.35
C SER A 190 3.54 7.79 12.31
N LEU A 191 4.72 8.14 11.80
CA LEU A 191 5.79 8.76 12.58
C LEU A 191 5.37 10.16 13.06
N GLU A 192 4.65 10.95 12.25
CA GLU A 192 4.10 12.25 12.68
C GLU A 192 3.25 12.08 13.94
N PHE A 193 2.30 11.15 13.94
CA PHE A 193 1.46 10.88 15.11
C PHE A 193 2.25 10.26 16.26
N ALA A 194 3.25 9.43 15.99
CA ALA A 194 4.12 8.87 17.03
C ALA A 194 4.91 9.98 17.75
N VAL A 195 5.43 10.97 17.01
CA VAL A 195 6.12 12.14 17.57
C VAL A 195 5.15 12.99 18.39
N ILE A 196 3.94 13.25 17.90
CA ILE A 196 2.91 13.98 18.64
C ILE A 196 2.59 13.26 19.96
N LEU A 197 2.38 11.93 19.92
CA LEU A 197 2.12 11.13 21.12
C LEU A 197 3.31 11.13 22.10
N PHE A 198 4.53 11.12 21.59
CA PHE A 198 5.74 11.23 22.40
C PHE A 198 5.82 12.59 23.11
N ILE A 199 5.54 13.68 22.40
CA ILE A 199 5.48 15.04 22.98
C ILE A 199 4.38 15.13 24.03
N ILE A 200 3.20 14.61 23.74
CA ILE A 200 2.10 14.54 24.72
C ILE A 200 2.54 13.77 25.98
N LYS A 201 3.26 12.66 25.82
CA LYS A 201 3.79 11.89 26.94
C LYS A 201 4.78 12.71 27.78
N LEU A 202 5.70 13.42 27.13
CA LEU A 202 6.66 14.30 27.82
C LEU A 202 5.94 15.34 28.67
N ILE A 203 4.97 16.05 28.11
CA ILE A 203 4.22 17.12 28.77
C ILE A 203 3.35 16.56 29.91
N THR A 204 2.62 15.47 29.64
CA THR A 204 1.62 14.95 30.58
C THR A 204 2.20 14.18 31.76
N SER A 205 3.41 13.65 31.65
CA SER A 205 4.08 12.82 32.65
C SER A 205 5.33 13.48 33.26
N ARG A 206 5.58 14.75 32.95
CA ARG A 206 6.80 15.47 33.37
C ARG A 206 8.08 14.71 33.07
N GLY A 207 8.11 14.04 31.90
CA GLY A 207 9.25 13.28 31.40
C GLY A 207 8.93 11.83 31.03
N ILE A 208 9.94 11.13 30.56
CA ILE A 208 9.88 9.70 30.17
C ILE A 208 11.01 8.96 30.85
N SER A 209 10.71 7.80 31.44
CA SER A 209 11.72 6.98 32.10
C SER A 209 12.75 6.44 31.09
N LYS A 210 14.00 6.29 31.52
CA LYS A 210 15.11 5.72 30.70
C LYS A 210 14.74 4.37 30.07
N ASP A 211 14.02 3.54 30.82
CA ASP A 211 13.60 2.22 30.30
C ASP A 211 12.59 2.29 29.17
N ARG A 212 11.67 3.29 29.15
CA ARG A 212 10.74 3.50 28.02
C ARG A 212 11.48 4.01 26.80
N ILE A 213 12.48 4.87 27.00
CA ILE A 213 13.37 5.31 25.91
C ILE A 213 14.13 4.12 25.35
N LYS A 214 14.71 3.24 26.22
CA LYS A 214 15.37 2.01 25.79
C LYS A 214 14.42 1.11 24.97
N SER A 215 13.18 0.93 25.44
CA SER A 215 12.17 0.13 24.72
C SER A 215 11.79 0.74 23.37
N LEU A 216 11.70 2.06 23.28
CA LEU A 216 11.45 2.77 22.03
C LEU A 216 12.60 2.59 21.04
N LEU A 217 13.85 2.79 21.49
CA LEU A 217 15.05 2.59 20.66
C LEU A 217 15.20 1.13 20.22
N LEU A 218 14.93 0.18 21.11
CA LEU A 218 14.91 -1.26 20.78
C LEU A 218 13.86 -1.58 19.72
N SER A 219 12.63 -1.02 19.87
CA SER A 219 11.56 -1.19 18.87
C SER A 219 12.01 -0.67 17.50
N ALA A 220 12.58 0.54 17.47
CA ALA A 220 13.06 1.17 16.24
C ALA A 220 14.21 0.37 15.61
N GLY A 221 15.20 -0.04 16.41
CA GLY A 221 16.34 -0.83 15.93
C GLY A 221 15.93 -2.18 15.36
N VAL A 222 15.08 -2.93 16.09
CA VAL A 222 14.57 -4.20 15.59
C VAL A 222 13.70 -3.98 14.34
N CYS A 223 12.85 -2.96 14.30
CA CYS A 223 12.06 -2.62 13.12
C CYS A 223 12.96 -2.43 11.88
N VAL A 224 14.08 -1.71 12.01
CA VAL A 224 15.04 -1.52 10.91
C VAL A 224 15.57 -2.87 10.39
N PHE A 225 15.99 -3.76 11.29
CA PHE A 225 16.46 -5.10 10.87
C PHE A 225 15.37 -5.93 10.17
N LEU A 226 14.12 -5.84 10.65
CA LEU A 226 12.99 -6.54 10.04
C LEU A 226 12.71 -6.05 8.61
N VAL A 227 12.97 -4.77 8.29
CA VAL A 227 12.61 -4.17 6.99
C VAL A 227 13.81 -3.89 6.08
N LEU A 228 15.00 -4.41 6.39
CA LEU A 228 16.20 -4.21 5.57
C LEU A 228 15.98 -4.44 4.07
N PRO A 229 15.23 -5.47 3.60
CA PRO A 229 14.99 -5.68 2.17
C PRO A 229 14.23 -4.54 1.49
N VAL A 230 13.48 -3.73 2.26
CA VAL A 230 12.79 -2.53 1.74
C VAL A 230 13.73 -1.33 1.74
N ILE A 231 14.58 -1.20 2.76
CA ILE A 231 15.46 -0.04 2.95
C ILE A 231 16.68 -0.11 2.02
N VAL A 232 17.32 -1.28 1.92
CA VAL A 232 18.59 -1.45 1.20
C VAL A 232 18.53 -0.99 -0.25
N PRO A 233 17.50 -1.30 -1.06
CA PRO A 233 17.42 -0.82 -2.44
C PRO A 233 17.43 0.71 -2.58
N PHE A 234 16.92 1.45 -1.60
CA PHE A 234 17.01 2.92 -1.63
C PHE A 234 18.45 3.39 -1.56
N PHE A 235 19.30 2.78 -0.73
CA PHE A 235 20.70 3.15 -0.61
C PHE A 235 21.57 2.59 -1.75
N THR A 236 21.29 1.37 -2.20
CA THR A 236 22.12 0.72 -3.22
C THR A 236 21.72 1.12 -4.64
N ASP A 237 20.43 1.40 -4.90
CA ASP A 237 19.88 1.51 -6.25
C ASP A 237 19.12 2.81 -6.54
N PHE A 238 18.68 3.57 -5.52
CA PHE A 238 17.94 4.82 -5.75
C PHE A 238 18.85 6.06 -5.63
N ILE A 239 19.62 6.15 -4.55
CA ILE A 239 20.46 7.34 -4.27
C ILE A 239 21.55 7.49 -5.35
N GLY A 240 21.70 8.71 -5.86
CA GLY A 240 22.71 9.05 -6.88
C GLY A 240 22.33 8.65 -8.31
N GLN A 241 21.17 8.01 -8.54
CA GLN A 241 20.76 7.57 -9.88
C GLN A 241 19.97 8.62 -10.68
N GLY A 242 19.55 9.72 -10.06
CA GLY A 242 18.74 10.72 -10.71
C GLY A 242 17.36 10.17 -11.14
N LEU A 243 16.77 9.31 -10.32
CA LEU A 243 15.46 8.75 -10.59
C LEU A 243 14.34 9.73 -10.28
N SER A 244 13.22 9.61 -10.99
CA SER A 244 11.99 10.33 -10.68
C SER A 244 11.32 9.70 -9.46
N SER A 245 10.59 10.52 -8.74
CA SER A 245 9.63 10.08 -7.72
C SER A 245 8.33 10.85 -7.92
N ALA A 246 7.26 10.38 -7.31
CA ALA A 246 6.02 11.14 -7.29
C ALA A 246 6.31 12.57 -6.80
N LYS A 247 5.80 13.58 -7.53
CA LYS A 247 6.10 14.98 -7.19
C LYS A 247 5.65 15.29 -5.76
N PRO A 248 6.56 15.74 -4.89
CA PRO A 248 6.18 16.20 -3.56
C PRO A 248 5.44 17.53 -3.72
N SER A 249 4.12 17.50 -3.66
CA SER A 249 3.28 18.70 -3.64
C SER A 249 1.92 18.34 -3.09
N ILE A 250 1.36 19.20 -2.25
CA ILE A 250 -0.01 19.02 -1.77
C ILE A 250 -0.97 19.32 -2.91
N SER A 251 -1.49 18.25 -3.53
CA SER A 251 -2.33 18.34 -4.73
C SER A 251 -3.79 18.64 -4.42
N TYR A 252 -4.29 18.14 -3.29
CA TYR A 252 -5.69 18.29 -2.91
C TYR A 252 -5.85 18.51 -1.41
N THR A 253 -6.68 19.48 -1.06
CA THR A 253 -7.18 19.72 0.30
C THR A 253 -8.69 19.74 0.29
N MET A 254 -9.33 19.27 1.34
CA MET A 254 -10.78 19.24 1.41
C MET A 254 -11.35 20.52 2.04
N GLY A 255 -12.50 20.98 1.56
CA GLY A 255 -13.29 21.95 2.29
C GLY A 255 -13.99 21.26 3.48
N PRO A 256 -14.03 21.84 4.69
CA PRO A 256 -14.74 21.24 5.83
C PRO A 256 -16.23 20.98 5.55
N ARG A 257 -16.86 21.85 4.78
CA ARG A 257 -18.24 21.62 4.31
C ARG A 257 -18.35 20.32 3.50
N TYR A 258 -17.39 20.05 2.62
CA TYR A 258 -17.35 18.82 1.85
C TYR A 258 -17.21 17.60 2.76
N LEU A 259 -16.26 17.63 3.72
CA LEU A 259 -16.07 16.55 4.68
C LEU A 259 -17.33 16.31 5.50
N LEU A 260 -17.95 17.39 6.03
CA LEU A 260 -19.16 17.32 6.84
C LEU A 260 -20.30 16.70 6.04
N LEU A 261 -20.70 17.32 4.92
CA LEU A 261 -21.89 16.91 4.16
C LEU A 261 -21.74 15.50 3.56
N ASN A 262 -20.56 15.18 3.01
CA ASN A 262 -20.35 13.85 2.43
C ASN A 262 -20.28 12.75 3.49
N SER A 263 -19.86 13.04 4.72
CA SER A 263 -19.81 12.04 5.79
C SER A 263 -21.20 11.59 6.26
N PHE A 264 -22.25 12.34 5.96
CA PHE A 264 -23.65 11.92 6.19
C PHE A 264 -24.19 11.00 5.08
N SER A 265 -23.54 10.93 3.92
CA SER A 265 -23.94 9.99 2.88
C SER A 265 -23.34 8.60 3.10
N ALA A 266 -24.01 7.55 2.64
CA ALA A 266 -23.50 6.19 2.76
C ALA A 266 -22.37 5.84 1.76
N GLN A 267 -22.11 6.68 0.77
CA GLN A 267 -21.15 6.40 -0.31
C GLN A 267 -19.72 6.28 0.21
N LYS A 268 -18.92 5.38 -0.38
CA LYS A 268 -17.48 5.35 -0.14
C LYS A 268 -16.79 6.59 -0.73
N GLY A 269 -15.70 7.04 -0.14
CA GLY A 269 -14.96 8.21 -0.65
C GLY A 269 -14.08 8.87 0.40
N TRP A 270 -13.61 10.06 0.09
CA TRP A 270 -12.77 10.88 0.97
C TRP A 270 -13.60 11.52 2.09
N LYS A 271 -14.01 10.72 3.05
CA LYS A 271 -14.89 11.14 4.13
C LYS A 271 -14.84 10.18 5.31
N LEU A 272 -15.38 10.61 6.44
CA LEU A 272 -15.70 9.76 7.57
C LEU A 272 -17.04 9.05 7.37
N SER A 273 -17.35 8.08 8.23
CA SER A 273 -18.70 7.54 8.31
C SER A 273 -19.62 8.47 9.11
N PHE A 274 -20.93 8.34 8.88
CA PHE A 274 -21.94 9.01 9.69
C PHE A 274 -21.75 8.80 11.19
N MET A 275 -21.42 7.57 11.61
CA MET A 275 -21.16 7.23 13.02
C MET A 275 -19.97 8.01 13.59
N LEU A 276 -18.90 8.20 12.81
CA LEU A 276 -17.74 8.97 13.25
C LEU A 276 -18.03 10.47 13.32
N MET A 277 -18.88 10.98 12.42
CA MET A 277 -19.37 12.36 12.51
C MET A 277 -20.22 12.60 13.77
N LEU A 278 -21.11 11.67 14.10
CA LEU A 278 -21.83 11.71 15.38
C LEU A 278 -20.85 11.64 16.56
N THR A 279 -19.83 10.82 16.49
CA THR A 279 -18.79 10.76 17.54
C THR A 279 -18.10 12.10 17.72
N ILE A 280 -17.76 12.81 16.63
CA ILE A 280 -17.19 14.16 16.73
C ILE A 280 -18.14 15.11 17.45
N LEU A 281 -19.43 15.06 17.14
CA LEU A 281 -20.42 15.98 17.70
C LEU A 281 -20.81 15.68 19.15
N THR A 282 -20.69 14.42 19.58
CA THR A 282 -21.25 13.98 20.86
C THR A 282 -20.23 13.45 21.87
N ALA A 283 -19.04 13.03 21.43
CA ALA A 283 -18.07 12.38 22.31
C ALA A 283 -17.64 13.26 23.50
N TRP A 284 -17.55 14.58 23.30
CA TRP A 284 -17.20 15.52 24.35
C TRP A 284 -18.11 15.40 25.61
N ALA A 285 -19.39 15.04 25.43
CA ALA A 285 -20.34 14.86 26.53
C ALA A 285 -20.09 13.56 27.32
N PHE A 286 -19.42 12.56 26.74
CA PHE A 286 -19.22 11.24 27.33
C PHE A 286 -17.78 10.97 27.77
N ILE A 287 -16.81 11.81 27.36
CA ILE A 287 -15.41 11.62 27.70
C ILE A 287 -15.14 12.00 29.17
N LYS A 288 -14.84 10.98 29.99
CA LYS A 288 -14.53 11.16 31.43
C LYS A 288 -13.03 11.14 31.73
N SER A 289 -12.19 10.61 30.83
CA SER A 289 -10.76 10.40 31.08
C SER A 289 -9.87 11.32 30.24
N ARG A 290 -8.76 11.78 30.82
CA ARG A 290 -7.74 12.58 30.12
C ARG A 290 -7.22 11.85 28.86
N ARG A 291 -7.05 10.53 28.95
CA ARG A 291 -6.62 9.69 27.83
C ARG A 291 -7.59 9.78 26.66
N ASN A 292 -8.89 9.68 26.92
CA ASN A 292 -9.90 9.75 25.85
C ASN A 292 -9.99 11.15 25.24
N TRP A 293 -9.74 12.22 26.03
CA TRP A 293 -9.60 13.58 25.50
C TRP A 293 -8.42 13.73 24.55
N ILE A 294 -7.27 13.09 24.84
CA ILE A 294 -6.11 13.05 23.94
C ILE A 294 -6.50 12.34 22.62
N ILE A 295 -7.15 11.18 22.71
CA ILE A 295 -7.60 10.43 21.51
C ILE A 295 -8.60 11.26 20.69
N TYR A 296 -9.52 11.96 21.35
CA TYR A 296 -10.47 12.86 20.69
C TYR A 296 -9.75 14.00 19.96
N GLY A 297 -8.83 14.67 20.65
CA GLY A 297 -8.01 15.73 20.08
C GLY A 297 -7.19 15.26 18.87
N LEU A 298 -6.60 14.05 18.91
CA LEU A 298 -5.89 13.45 17.78
C LEU A 298 -6.82 13.17 16.60
N GLY A 299 -8.04 12.68 16.86
CA GLY A 299 -9.06 12.47 15.84
C GLY A 299 -9.47 13.78 15.15
N LEU A 300 -9.73 14.83 15.93
CA LEU A 300 -10.04 16.17 15.42
C LEU A 300 -8.86 16.79 14.67
N PHE A 301 -7.64 16.65 15.20
CA PHE A 301 -6.43 17.13 14.56
C PHE A 301 -6.20 16.44 13.21
N ALA A 302 -6.38 15.12 13.14
CA ALA A 302 -6.31 14.39 11.87
C ALA A 302 -7.38 14.88 10.88
N CYS A 303 -8.61 15.16 11.31
CA CYS A 303 -9.62 15.79 10.47
C CYS A 303 -9.19 17.18 10.00
N PHE A 304 -8.63 18.01 10.89
CA PHE A 304 -8.13 19.35 10.54
C PHE A 304 -7.04 19.30 9.48
N LEU A 305 -6.10 18.34 9.57
CA LEU A 305 -5.06 18.12 8.57
C LEU A 305 -5.61 17.77 7.18
N THR A 306 -6.83 17.23 7.06
CA THR A 306 -7.45 16.98 5.76
C THR A 306 -7.90 18.26 5.06
N THR A 307 -8.03 19.35 5.79
CA THR A 307 -8.70 20.56 5.31
C THR A 307 -7.73 21.60 4.75
N ARG A 308 -8.29 22.51 3.92
CA ARG A 308 -7.58 23.67 3.41
C ARG A 308 -7.27 24.75 4.47
N TYR A 309 -7.82 24.62 5.69
CA TYR A 309 -7.56 25.56 6.78
C TYR A 309 -6.25 25.28 7.53
N PHE A 310 -5.72 24.04 7.41
CA PHE A 310 -4.34 23.81 7.81
C PHE A 310 -3.41 24.55 6.84
N PRO A 311 -2.40 25.27 7.32
CA PRO A 311 -1.56 26.12 6.49
C PRO A 311 -0.55 25.30 5.66
N TRP A 312 -1.02 24.44 4.78
CA TRP A 312 -0.21 23.55 3.93
C TRP A 312 0.85 24.30 3.12
N LYS A 313 0.62 25.57 2.78
CA LYS A 313 1.61 26.38 2.08
C LYS A 313 2.92 26.55 2.86
N LEU A 314 2.88 26.51 4.19
CA LEU A 314 4.08 26.60 5.04
C LEU A 314 4.93 25.31 5.01
N THR A 315 4.38 24.22 4.49
CA THR A 315 5.12 22.96 4.34
C THR A 315 5.89 22.87 3.02
N ALA A 316 5.78 23.88 2.15
CA ALA A 316 6.48 23.92 0.87
C ALA A 316 8.00 23.78 1.06
N GLY A 317 8.63 22.91 0.28
CA GLY A 317 10.06 22.61 0.37
C GLY A 317 10.46 21.72 1.56
N THR A 318 9.49 21.26 2.37
CA THR A 318 9.74 20.34 3.49
C THR A 318 9.30 18.91 3.16
N PRO A 319 9.74 17.89 3.94
CA PRO A 319 9.27 16.51 3.76
C PRO A 319 7.75 16.34 3.85
N PHE A 320 7.02 17.25 4.48
CA PHE A 320 5.56 17.19 4.58
C PHE A 320 4.83 17.31 3.23
N GLU A 321 5.46 17.87 2.21
CA GLU A 321 4.91 17.86 0.84
C GLU A 321 4.74 16.44 0.28
N MET A 322 5.47 15.45 0.82
CA MET A 322 5.33 14.03 0.44
C MET A 322 3.95 13.47 0.76
N VAL A 323 3.18 14.13 1.62
CA VAL A 323 1.79 13.76 1.93
C VAL A 323 0.92 13.76 0.67
N GLN A 324 1.12 14.72 -0.25
CA GLN A 324 0.42 14.88 -1.55
C GLN A 324 -1.11 15.01 -1.44
N LEU A 325 -1.76 14.04 -0.80
CA LEU A 325 -3.21 13.96 -0.62
C LEU A 325 -3.54 14.06 0.87
N THR A 326 -4.07 15.19 1.30
CA THR A 326 -4.42 15.39 2.72
C THR A 326 -5.51 14.45 3.21
N ALA A 327 -6.30 13.88 2.29
CA ALA A 327 -7.28 12.82 2.58
C ALA A 327 -6.67 11.60 3.31
N ARG A 328 -5.36 11.35 3.20
CA ARG A 328 -4.66 10.24 3.89
C ARG A 328 -4.79 10.32 5.41
N TYR A 329 -4.94 11.51 5.97
CA TYR A 329 -5.21 11.69 7.39
C TYR A 329 -6.57 11.15 7.84
N LEU A 330 -7.51 10.85 6.92
CA LEU A 330 -8.77 10.20 7.25
C LEU A 330 -8.57 8.78 7.80
N SER A 331 -7.50 8.07 7.42
CA SER A 331 -7.16 6.77 8.00
C SER A 331 -6.89 6.88 9.50
N TYR A 332 -6.18 7.94 9.92
CA TYR A 332 -5.86 8.22 11.32
C TYR A 332 -7.05 8.81 12.08
N ALA A 333 -7.81 9.72 11.46
CA ALA A 333 -9.06 10.22 12.02
C ALA A 333 -10.04 9.07 12.30
N SER A 334 -10.21 8.16 11.32
CA SER A 334 -11.05 6.98 11.48
C SER A 334 -10.57 6.09 12.62
N LEU A 335 -9.25 5.88 12.75
CA LEU A 335 -8.66 5.08 13.83
C LEU A 335 -9.02 5.67 15.21
N PHE A 336 -8.68 6.95 15.46
CA PHE A 336 -8.85 7.56 16.77
C PHE A 336 -10.33 7.73 17.16
N LEU A 337 -11.16 8.19 16.22
CA LEU A 337 -12.58 8.38 16.49
C LEU A 337 -13.31 7.05 16.69
N THR A 338 -12.92 5.98 15.97
CA THR A 338 -13.51 4.66 16.18
C THR A 338 -13.17 4.07 17.55
N ILE A 339 -11.99 4.36 18.11
CA ILE A 339 -11.66 3.96 19.51
C ILE A 339 -12.68 4.56 20.48
N LEU A 340 -12.97 5.85 20.33
CA LEU A 340 -13.93 6.54 21.21
C LEU A 340 -15.34 6.02 21.03
N LEU A 341 -15.80 5.86 19.79
CA LEU A 341 -17.10 5.28 19.48
C LEU A 341 -17.25 3.91 20.15
N ALA A 342 -16.24 3.04 19.97
CA ALA A 342 -16.28 1.67 20.50
C ALA A 342 -16.27 1.64 22.05
N LEU A 343 -15.47 2.47 22.69
CA LEU A 343 -15.43 2.56 24.15
C LEU A 343 -16.72 3.12 24.72
N GLY A 344 -17.23 4.21 24.14
CA GLY A 344 -18.47 4.85 24.56
C GLY A 344 -19.68 3.94 24.38
N SER A 345 -19.87 3.41 23.17
CA SER A 345 -20.98 2.50 22.87
C SER A 345 -20.96 1.23 23.73
N SER A 346 -19.77 0.62 23.90
CA SER A 346 -19.67 -0.61 24.71
C SER A 346 -19.96 -0.37 26.18
N SER A 347 -19.60 0.79 26.76
CA SER A 347 -19.90 1.09 28.17
C SER A 347 -21.40 1.17 28.40
N VAL A 348 -22.12 1.91 27.56
CA VAL A 348 -23.59 2.01 27.65
C VAL A 348 -24.27 0.66 27.44
N LEU A 349 -23.83 -0.10 26.44
CA LEU A 349 -24.48 -1.37 26.09
C LEU A 349 -24.19 -2.49 27.10
N GLU A 350 -22.99 -2.54 27.70
CA GLU A 350 -22.62 -3.57 28.69
C GLU A 350 -23.36 -3.40 30.02
N GLU A 351 -23.78 -2.17 30.36
CA GLU A 351 -24.59 -1.91 31.54
C GLU A 351 -26.02 -2.45 31.42
N HIS A 352 -26.57 -2.52 30.19
CA HIS A 352 -27.98 -2.84 29.95
C HIS A 352 -28.22 -4.19 29.27
N VAL A 353 -27.15 -4.84 28.74
CA VAL A 353 -27.29 -6.00 27.85
C VAL A 353 -26.38 -7.15 28.28
N THR A 354 -26.98 -8.26 28.72
CA THR A 354 -26.27 -9.49 29.15
C THR A 354 -26.83 -10.73 28.45
N GLY A 355 -26.12 -11.85 28.56
CA GLY A 355 -26.56 -13.16 28.08
C GLY A 355 -27.00 -13.18 26.61
N ARG A 356 -28.18 -13.76 26.33
CA ARG A 356 -28.75 -13.87 24.97
C ARG A 356 -28.98 -12.53 24.28
N LYS A 357 -29.31 -11.48 25.06
CA LYS A 357 -29.46 -10.11 24.53
C LYS A 357 -28.15 -9.58 23.95
N LYS A 358 -27.01 -9.90 24.54
CA LYS A 358 -25.69 -9.51 24.03
C LYS A 358 -25.37 -10.21 22.70
N LEU A 359 -25.76 -11.47 22.56
CA LEU A 359 -25.63 -12.20 21.29
C LEU A 359 -26.51 -11.56 20.21
N ALA A 360 -27.79 -11.34 20.49
CA ALA A 360 -28.72 -10.70 19.56
C ALA A 360 -28.22 -9.31 19.12
N LEU A 361 -27.76 -8.49 20.06
CA LEU A 361 -27.18 -7.17 19.75
C LEU A 361 -25.96 -7.29 18.84
N SER A 362 -25.06 -8.24 19.12
CA SER A 362 -23.85 -8.43 18.29
C SER A 362 -24.19 -8.83 16.86
N CYS A 363 -25.17 -9.73 16.70
CA CYS A 363 -25.71 -10.10 15.38
C CYS A 363 -26.37 -8.91 14.69
N SER A 364 -27.20 -8.13 15.41
CA SER A 364 -27.85 -6.93 14.86
C SER A 364 -26.81 -5.88 14.42
N LEU A 365 -25.76 -5.65 15.18
CA LEU A 365 -24.65 -4.76 14.80
C LEU A 365 -23.93 -5.26 13.54
N ALA A 366 -23.67 -6.56 13.44
CA ALA A 366 -23.05 -7.15 12.25
C ALA A 366 -23.95 -6.97 11.02
N VAL A 367 -25.25 -7.25 11.13
CA VAL A 367 -26.24 -7.05 10.04
C VAL A 367 -26.33 -5.57 9.67
N PHE A 368 -26.42 -4.67 10.65
CA PHE A 368 -26.46 -3.23 10.41
C PHE A 368 -25.21 -2.76 9.64
N MET A 369 -24.02 -3.18 10.10
CA MET A 369 -22.77 -2.82 9.41
C MET A 369 -22.64 -3.46 8.04
N ALA A 370 -23.16 -4.67 7.86
CA ALA A 370 -23.23 -5.30 6.54
C ALA A 370 -24.13 -4.48 5.60
N LEU A 371 -25.34 -4.12 6.02
CA LEU A 371 -26.28 -3.30 5.23
C LEU A 371 -25.70 -1.91 4.93
N PHE A 372 -25.09 -1.27 5.92
CA PHE A 372 -24.41 0.02 5.75
C PHE A 372 -23.28 -0.07 4.73
N SER A 373 -22.44 -1.12 4.83
CA SER A 373 -21.35 -1.37 3.89
C SER A 373 -21.86 -1.67 2.48
N LEU A 374 -22.92 -2.48 2.34
CA LEU A 374 -23.56 -2.75 1.06
C LEU A 374 -24.13 -1.46 0.44
N SER A 375 -24.78 -0.60 1.23
CA SER A 375 -25.20 0.73 0.78
C SER A 375 -24.03 1.58 0.30
N SER A 376 -22.91 1.59 1.05
CA SER A 376 -21.70 2.32 0.65
C SER A 376 -21.08 1.80 -0.65
N LEU A 377 -21.23 0.51 -0.94
CA LEU A 377 -20.68 -0.15 -2.11
C LEU A 377 -21.66 -0.19 -3.29
N SER A 378 -22.96 0.04 -3.07
CA SER A 378 -23.97 0.04 -4.13
C SER A 378 -23.67 1.07 -5.22
N VAL A 379 -23.24 2.26 -4.85
CA VAL A 379 -22.83 3.32 -5.79
C VAL A 379 -21.64 2.87 -6.66
N TYR A 380 -20.67 2.17 -6.08
CA TYR A 380 -19.58 1.58 -6.87
C TYR A 380 -20.10 0.54 -7.86
N ARG A 381 -21.02 -0.31 -7.43
CA ARG A 381 -21.65 -1.32 -8.29
C ARG A 381 -22.52 -0.68 -9.38
N ASP A 382 -23.22 0.40 -9.07
CA ASP A 382 -23.99 1.16 -10.07
C ASP A 382 -23.06 1.86 -11.07
N THR A 383 -21.93 2.41 -10.60
CA THR A 383 -20.89 2.91 -11.50
C THR A 383 -20.42 1.83 -12.46
N LEU A 384 -20.20 0.60 -11.99
CA LEU A 384 -19.80 -0.54 -12.84
C LEU A 384 -20.85 -0.89 -13.90
N LYS A 385 -22.14 -0.68 -13.65
CA LYS A 385 -23.20 -0.93 -14.66
C LYS A 385 -23.14 0.08 -15.81
N HIS A 386 -22.87 1.35 -15.50
CA HIS A 386 -22.94 2.45 -16.47
C HIS A 386 -21.60 2.77 -17.15
N VAL A 387 -20.47 2.39 -16.53
CA VAL A 387 -19.16 2.58 -17.13
C VAL A 387 -18.93 1.59 -18.28
N GLN A 388 -18.40 2.09 -19.38
CA GLN A 388 -18.06 1.28 -20.55
C GLN A 388 -16.93 0.29 -20.23
N ASP A 389 -16.88 -0.82 -20.95
CA ASP A 389 -15.81 -1.79 -20.87
C ASP A 389 -14.49 -1.22 -21.40
N MET A 390 -13.37 -1.67 -20.82
CA MET A 390 -12.03 -1.28 -21.27
C MET A 390 -11.87 -1.69 -22.74
N PRO A 391 -11.74 -0.73 -23.67
CA PRO A 391 -11.60 -1.06 -25.08
C PRO A 391 -10.23 -1.67 -25.37
N LYS A 392 -10.16 -2.50 -26.41
CA LYS A 392 -8.89 -2.94 -26.98
C LYS A 392 -8.22 -1.73 -27.64
N THR A 393 -6.93 -1.51 -27.35
CA THR A 393 -6.16 -0.46 -28.00
C THR A 393 -4.98 -1.07 -28.77
N SER A 394 -4.43 -0.34 -29.72
CA SER A 394 -3.21 -0.76 -30.40
C SER A 394 -2.02 -0.71 -29.44
N ALA A 395 -1.02 -1.55 -29.65
CA ALA A 395 0.23 -1.53 -28.89
C ALA A 395 0.95 -0.17 -28.92
N ASN A 396 0.66 0.64 -29.93
CA ASN A 396 1.25 1.97 -30.15
C ASN A 396 0.41 3.11 -29.54
N SER A 397 -0.60 2.82 -28.73
CA SER A 397 -1.40 3.86 -28.11
C SER A 397 -0.56 4.75 -27.19
N THR A 398 -0.63 6.05 -27.43
CA THR A 398 0.02 7.09 -26.61
C THR A 398 -0.93 7.70 -25.58
N GLN A 399 -2.17 7.20 -25.51
CA GLN A 399 -3.19 7.69 -24.59
C GLN A 399 -3.04 7.06 -23.19
N PRO A 400 -3.41 7.79 -22.13
CA PRO A 400 -3.55 7.20 -20.79
C PRO A 400 -4.62 6.11 -20.77
N ALA A 401 -4.45 5.13 -19.89
CA ALA A 401 -5.50 4.16 -19.64
C ALA A 401 -6.74 4.86 -19.08
N PRO A 402 -7.91 4.73 -19.72
CA PRO A 402 -9.12 5.38 -19.25
C PRO A 402 -9.68 4.68 -18.01
N PHE A 403 -10.46 5.40 -17.22
CA PHE A 403 -11.19 4.82 -16.09
C PHE A 403 -12.41 4.04 -16.61
N LYS A 404 -12.25 2.76 -16.82
CA LYS A 404 -13.21 1.87 -17.47
C LYS A 404 -13.43 0.59 -16.67
N ARG A 405 -14.44 -0.18 -17.08
CA ARG A 405 -14.78 -1.46 -16.49
C ARG A 405 -13.89 -2.57 -17.03
N LEU A 406 -13.30 -3.33 -16.13
CA LEU A 406 -12.55 -4.55 -16.44
C LEU A 406 -13.38 -5.78 -16.09
N ARG A 407 -13.43 -6.72 -17.01
CA ARG A 407 -13.92 -8.09 -16.85
C ARG A 407 -12.80 -9.05 -17.24
N ASP A 408 -12.95 -10.34 -16.98
CA ASP A 408 -11.89 -11.30 -17.32
C ASP A 408 -11.51 -11.27 -18.81
N TYR A 409 -12.46 -11.11 -19.73
CA TYR A 409 -12.21 -11.10 -21.17
C TYR A 409 -11.46 -9.86 -21.68
N ASN A 410 -11.53 -8.72 -20.98
CA ASN A 410 -10.85 -7.49 -21.38
C ASN A 410 -9.81 -7.01 -20.35
N TYR A 411 -9.48 -7.84 -19.38
CA TYR A 411 -8.57 -7.49 -18.28
C TYR A 411 -7.22 -6.99 -18.78
N TYR A 412 -6.67 -7.66 -19.79
CA TYR A 412 -5.36 -7.33 -20.33
C TYR A 412 -5.32 -6.10 -21.22
N ASN A 413 -6.49 -5.60 -21.67
CA ASN A 413 -6.57 -4.38 -22.49
C ASN A 413 -5.97 -3.17 -21.77
N GLN A 414 -6.07 -3.11 -20.44
CA GLN A 414 -5.53 -2.03 -19.63
C GLN A 414 -4.01 -1.87 -19.79
N PHE A 415 -3.27 -2.94 -20.04
CA PHE A 415 -1.81 -2.92 -20.16
C PHE A 415 -1.31 -2.44 -21.55
N ASN A 416 -2.21 -2.34 -22.51
CA ASN A 416 -1.90 -1.80 -23.84
C ASN A 416 -1.83 -0.27 -23.87
N TYR A 417 -2.26 0.41 -22.79
CA TYR A 417 -2.23 1.86 -22.69
C TYR A 417 -0.89 2.34 -22.15
N LYS A 418 -0.37 3.42 -22.79
CA LYS A 418 0.94 3.99 -22.51
C LYS A 418 1.13 4.41 -21.07
N ILE A 419 0.18 5.17 -20.53
CA ILE A 419 0.32 5.79 -19.23
C ILE A 419 -0.52 5.00 -18.23
N LEU A 420 0.17 4.29 -17.36
CA LEU A 420 -0.36 3.79 -16.11
C LEU A 420 -0.01 4.84 -15.05
N PHE A 421 -0.92 5.15 -14.14
CA PHE A 421 -0.59 6.02 -13.00
C PHE A 421 0.65 5.47 -12.28
N GLY A 422 1.63 6.34 -12.00
CA GLY A 422 2.90 5.93 -11.40
C GLY A 422 3.85 5.15 -12.32
N ALA A 423 3.52 4.93 -13.61
CA ALA A 423 4.37 4.17 -14.52
C ALA A 423 5.76 4.80 -14.72
N PHE A 424 5.86 6.10 -14.59
CA PHE A 424 7.10 6.85 -14.73
C PHE A 424 7.85 7.07 -13.40
N ASP A 425 7.26 6.68 -12.29
CA ASP A 425 7.94 6.73 -11.01
C ASP A 425 9.12 5.75 -11.03
N TYR A 426 10.22 6.17 -10.45
CA TYR A 426 11.48 5.41 -10.39
C TYR A 426 12.19 5.22 -11.74
N MET A 427 11.76 5.89 -12.81
CA MET A 427 12.52 5.99 -14.05
C MET A 427 13.58 7.09 -13.95
N PRO A 428 14.67 7.03 -14.73
CA PRO A 428 15.64 8.13 -14.81
C PRO A 428 14.97 9.42 -15.24
N LYS A 429 15.27 10.54 -14.58
CA LYS A 429 14.73 11.87 -14.95
C LYS A 429 15.01 12.21 -16.41
N SER A 430 16.15 11.75 -16.96
CA SER A 430 16.52 11.90 -18.36
C SER A 430 15.56 11.24 -19.34
N SER A 431 14.86 10.17 -18.94
CA SER A 431 13.81 9.52 -19.75
C SER A 431 12.56 10.40 -19.91
N LEU A 432 12.36 11.36 -18.98
CA LEU A 432 11.12 12.13 -18.84
C LEU A 432 11.25 13.57 -19.35
N THR A 433 12.41 13.96 -19.88
CA THR A 433 12.69 15.34 -20.30
C THR A 433 11.89 15.78 -21.53
N SER A 434 11.38 14.86 -22.33
CA SER A 434 10.51 15.16 -23.47
C SER A 434 9.52 14.03 -23.75
N VAL A 435 8.36 14.38 -24.32
CA VAL A 435 7.34 13.42 -24.77
C VAL A 435 7.90 12.45 -25.83
N GLN A 436 8.82 12.93 -26.69
CA GLN A 436 9.47 12.10 -27.69
C GLN A 436 10.32 10.99 -27.06
N LYS A 437 11.11 11.27 -26.03
CA LYS A 437 11.89 10.27 -25.30
C LYS A 437 11.00 9.24 -24.63
N GLN A 438 9.94 9.70 -23.96
CA GLN A 438 8.95 8.80 -23.34
C GLN A 438 8.32 7.87 -24.37
N ASN A 439 7.83 8.43 -25.48
CA ASN A 439 7.20 7.68 -26.56
C ASN A 439 8.16 6.64 -27.15
N SER A 440 9.41 7.03 -27.40
CA SER A 440 10.40 6.11 -28.00
C SER A 440 10.66 4.89 -27.12
N LEU A 441 10.65 5.05 -25.79
CA LEU A 441 10.76 3.91 -24.85
C LEU A 441 9.55 2.98 -24.96
N LEU A 442 8.36 3.57 -24.87
CA LEU A 442 7.10 2.82 -24.81
C LEU A 442 6.73 2.16 -26.13
N MET A 443 7.30 2.64 -27.24
CA MET A 443 7.13 2.10 -28.59
C MET A 443 8.30 1.19 -29.03
N HIS A 444 9.12 0.74 -28.10
CA HIS A 444 10.27 -0.15 -28.34
C HIS A 444 11.26 0.38 -29.39
N GLN A 445 11.43 1.71 -29.47
CA GLN A 445 12.35 2.32 -30.44
C GLN A 445 13.78 2.28 -29.93
N ALA A 446 14.64 1.59 -30.65
CA ALA A 446 16.09 1.64 -30.48
C ALA A 446 16.71 2.61 -31.48
N TYR A 447 17.88 3.15 -31.14
CA TYR A 447 18.66 4.02 -32.04
C TYR A 447 20.00 3.37 -32.38
N LEU A 448 20.24 3.19 -33.66
CA LEU A 448 21.47 2.61 -34.22
C LEU A 448 21.98 3.48 -35.38
N ASN A 449 23.18 4.05 -35.28
CA ASN A 449 23.76 4.92 -36.31
C ASN A 449 22.83 6.06 -36.77
N GLY A 450 22.12 6.72 -35.85
CA GLY A 450 21.15 7.78 -36.17
C GLY A 450 19.82 7.31 -36.76
N LYS A 451 19.65 6.01 -37.02
CA LYS A 451 18.40 5.42 -37.48
C LYS A 451 17.57 4.90 -36.33
N THR A 452 16.26 5.08 -36.39
CA THR A 452 15.29 4.50 -35.46
C THR A 452 14.89 3.10 -35.92
N LEU A 453 14.98 2.14 -35.01
CA LEU A 453 14.55 0.76 -35.22
C LEU A 453 13.46 0.43 -34.20
N THR A 454 12.34 -0.14 -34.65
CA THR A 454 11.33 -0.72 -33.76
C THR A 454 11.68 -2.18 -33.52
N LEU A 455 11.96 -2.54 -32.29
CA LEU A 455 12.44 -3.87 -31.92
C LEU A 455 11.33 -4.66 -31.20
N SER A 456 11.23 -5.96 -31.51
CA SER A 456 10.36 -6.88 -30.75
C SER A 456 11.15 -7.54 -29.64
N PRO A 457 10.71 -7.40 -28.36
CA PRO A 457 11.41 -7.99 -27.23
C PRO A 457 11.15 -9.50 -27.11
N LEU A 458 12.19 -10.25 -26.76
CA LEU A 458 12.09 -11.61 -26.24
C LEU A 458 12.23 -11.52 -24.72
N ILE A 459 11.23 -12.01 -23.98
CA ILE A 459 11.07 -11.70 -22.56
C ILE A 459 11.25 -12.95 -21.71
N LYS A 460 12.08 -12.85 -20.67
CA LYS A 460 12.18 -13.79 -19.55
C LYS A 460 12.00 -13.05 -18.22
N ALA A 461 11.90 -13.77 -17.11
CA ALA A 461 11.83 -13.16 -15.79
C ALA A 461 13.05 -12.25 -15.54
N ASN A 462 12.82 -10.98 -15.24
CA ASN A 462 13.85 -9.97 -15.01
C ASN A 462 14.85 -9.78 -16.17
N GLN A 463 14.48 -10.15 -17.40
CA GLN A 463 15.33 -10.06 -18.59
C GLN A 463 14.53 -9.71 -19.85
N ILE A 464 15.11 -8.84 -20.68
CA ILE A 464 14.58 -8.43 -21.97
C ILE A 464 15.68 -8.58 -23.01
N SER A 465 15.44 -9.32 -24.10
CA SER A 465 16.41 -9.54 -25.15
C SER A 465 15.91 -8.99 -26.48
N TYR A 466 16.81 -8.48 -27.30
CA TYR A 466 16.54 -7.98 -28.63
C TYR A 466 17.50 -8.58 -29.65
N GLN A 467 17.00 -8.86 -30.85
CA GLN A 467 17.82 -9.17 -31.98
C GLN A 467 18.04 -7.92 -32.82
N VAL A 468 19.31 -7.55 -33.02
CA VAL A 468 19.69 -6.31 -33.72
C VAL A 468 20.73 -6.65 -34.80
N LYS A 469 20.41 -6.36 -36.07
CA LYS A 469 21.35 -6.47 -37.19
C LYS A 469 22.09 -5.13 -37.33
N SER A 470 23.42 -5.19 -37.37
CA SER A 470 24.27 -4.02 -37.62
C SER A 470 25.17 -4.23 -38.83
N GLU A 471 25.23 -3.25 -39.74
CA GLU A 471 26.06 -3.30 -40.93
C GLU A 471 27.55 -3.13 -40.64
N LYS A 472 27.89 -2.45 -39.55
CA LYS A 472 29.24 -2.18 -39.03
C LYS A 472 29.26 -2.22 -37.53
N ALA A 473 30.45 -2.21 -36.94
CA ALA A 473 30.55 -2.03 -35.48
C ALA A 473 29.96 -0.68 -35.09
N ALA A 474 29.00 -0.66 -34.14
CA ALA A 474 28.28 0.55 -33.74
C ALA A 474 27.58 0.38 -32.39
N ASP A 475 27.31 1.50 -31.72
CA ASP A 475 26.52 1.53 -30.50
C ASP A 475 25.02 1.52 -30.81
N VAL A 476 24.28 0.70 -30.07
CA VAL A 476 22.81 0.71 -30.07
C VAL A 476 22.29 1.24 -28.73
N ASP A 477 21.36 2.17 -28.80
CA ASP A 477 20.56 2.65 -27.64
C ASP A 477 19.24 1.88 -27.61
N LEU A 478 19.11 0.95 -26.67
CA LEU A 478 17.95 0.05 -26.53
C LEU A 478 16.82 0.70 -25.72
N PRO A 479 15.55 0.35 -25.96
CA PRO A 479 14.40 0.88 -25.22
C PRO A 479 14.22 0.20 -23.84
N VAL A 480 15.31 0.01 -23.10
CA VAL A 480 15.30 -0.57 -21.75
C VAL A 480 16.06 0.33 -20.79
N ILE A 481 15.47 0.61 -19.64
CA ILE A 481 16.03 1.50 -18.65
C ILE A 481 17.27 0.88 -18.00
N ALA A 482 18.30 1.70 -17.85
CA ALA A 482 19.54 1.34 -17.21
C ALA A 482 19.55 1.77 -15.74
N TYR A 483 19.59 0.79 -14.84
CA TYR A 483 19.79 0.99 -13.40
C TYR A 483 21.22 0.59 -13.01
N LYS A 484 21.62 0.86 -11.78
CA LYS A 484 22.98 0.61 -11.29
C LYS A 484 23.41 -0.86 -11.43
N HIS A 485 22.49 -1.78 -11.16
CA HIS A 485 22.77 -3.21 -11.21
C HIS A 485 22.19 -3.89 -12.45
N THR A 486 21.95 -3.10 -13.51
CA THR A 486 21.62 -3.65 -14.83
C THR A 486 22.79 -4.49 -15.35
N THR A 487 22.47 -5.61 -15.94
CA THR A 487 23.45 -6.51 -16.60
C THR A 487 23.16 -6.56 -18.07
N VAL A 488 24.22 -6.57 -18.88
CA VAL A 488 24.09 -6.67 -20.35
C VAL A 488 24.98 -7.80 -20.85
N SER A 489 24.45 -8.59 -21.77
CA SER A 489 25.23 -9.54 -22.58
C SER A 489 24.93 -9.35 -24.06
N VAL A 490 25.98 -9.53 -24.89
CA VAL A 490 25.88 -9.54 -26.35
C VAL A 490 26.33 -10.90 -26.82
N ASN A 491 25.47 -11.58 -27.57
CA ASN A 491 25.70 -12.95 -28.06
C ASN A 491 26.11 -13.94 -26.94
N GLY A 492 25.48 -13.80 -25.76
CA GLY A 492 25.73 -14.63 -24.59
C GLY A 492 26.93 -14.21 -23.72
N GLN A 493 27.79 -13.32 -24.18
CA GLN A 493 28.95 -12.86 -23.45
C GLN A 493 28.63 -11.57 -22.68
N LYS A 494 29.05 -11.48 -21.41
CA LYS A 494 28.89 -10.28 -20.60
C LYS A 494 29.58 -9.09 -21.28
N HIS A 495 28.87 -7.97 -21.37
CA HIS A 495 29.35 -6.78 -22.08
C HIS A 495 29.18 -5.53 -21.22
N ALA A 496 30.14 -4.61 -21.31
CA ALA A 496 30.02 -3.28 -20.70
C ALA A 496 28.96 -2.46 -21.45
N PHE A 497 28.28 -1.59 -20.74
CA PHE A 497 27.28 -0.68 -21.29
C PHE A 497 27.43 0.71 -20.68
N ARG A 498 26.86 1.72 -21.32
CA ARG A 498 26.70 3.07 -20.76
C ARG A 498 25.23 3.45 -20.67
N ARG A 499 24.90 4.42 -19.82
CA ARG A 499 23.57 5.02 -19.76
C ARG A 499 23.46 6.08 -20.86
N GLY A 500 22.49 5.91 -21.76
CA GLY A 500 22.17 6.84 -22.81
C GLY A 500 21.43 8.09 -22.35
N ASN A 501 21.21 9.02 -23.28
CA ASN A 501 20.51 10.29 -23.04
C ASN A 501 19.04 10.13 -22.65
N ARG A 502 18.45 8.94 -22.89
CA ARG A 502 17.11 8.54 -22.45
C ARG A 502 17.11 7.80 -21.11
N GLY A 503 18.25 7.66 -20.45
CA GLY A 503 18.38 6.82 -19.25
C GLY A 503 18.39 5.33 -19.54
N THR A 504 18.60 4.96 -20.79
CA THR A 504 18.52 3.61 -21.34
C THR A 504 19.90 2.94 -21.48
N VAL A 505 19.89 1.64 -21.78
CA VAL A 505 21.11 0.86 -22.04
C VAL A 505 21.64 1.18 -23.43
N VAL A 506 22.89 1.62 -23.50
CA VAL A 506 23.65 1.77 -24.74
C VAL A 506 24.82 0.81 -24.73
N VAL A 507 24.94 -0.02 -25.79
CA VAL A 507 25.92 -1.09 -25.88
C VAL A 507 26.50 -1.23 -27.30
N GLY A 508 27.79 -1.54 -27.39
CA GLY A 508 28.47 -1.78 -28.66
C GLY A 508 28.09 -3.11 -29.30
N LEU A 509 27.81 -3.08 -30.58
CA LEU A 509 27.51 -4.25 -31.43
C LEU A 509 28.65 -4.49 -32.40
N LYS A 510 28.86 -5.77 -32.77
CA LYS A 510 29.70 -6.16 -33.90
C LYS A 510 28.88 -6.13 -35.22
N ARG A 511 29.55 -6.10 -36.35
CA ARG A 511 28.92 -6.30 -37.67
C ARG A 511 28.18 -7.63 -37.71
N GLY A 512 26.98 -7.66 -38.26
CA GLY A 512 26.14 -8.84 -38.39
C GLY A 512 24.97 -8.87 -37.42
N GLN A 513 24.43 -10.06 -37.17
CA GLN A 513 23.33 -10.30 -36.25
C GLN A 513 23.84 -10.34 -34.80
N ASN A 514 23.20 -9.59 -33.91
CA ASN A 514 23.54 -9.56 -32.51
C ASN A 514 22.28 -9.84 -31.65
N THR A 515 22.43 -10.67 -30.64
CA THR A 515 21.42 -10.86 -29.61
C THR A 515 21.87 -10.12 -28.36
N VAL A 516 21.16 -9.04 -28.00
CA VAL A 516 21.48 -8.25 -26.81
C VAL A 516 20.46 -8.59 -25.72
N THR A 517 20.93 -9.05 -24.58
CA THR A 517 20.11 -9.34 -23.40
C THR A 517 20.42 -8.33 -22.29
N VAL A 518 19.38 -7.64 -21.86
CA VAL A 518 19.42 -6.71 -20.72
C VAL A 518 18.67 -7.35 -19.56
N GLY A 519 19.30 -7.46 -18.42
CA GLY A 519 18.71 -8.01 -17.21
C GLY A 519 19.04 -7.16 -15.99
N TYR A 520 18.53 -7.60 -14.84
CA TYR A 520 18.84 -6.99 -13.55
C TYR A 520 19.30 -8.10 -12.59
N LYS A 521 20.42 -7.83 -11.87
CA LYS A 521 20.92 -8.69 -10.81
C LYS A 521 21.09 -7.87 -9.55
N ALA A 522 20.27 -8.12 -8.53
CA ALA A 522 20.38 -7.41 -7.27
C ALA A 522 21.76 -7.52 -6.65
N SER A 523 22.15 -6.49 -5.90
CA SER A 523 23.46 -6.47 -5.22
C SER A 523 23.57 -7.61 -4.18
N PRO A 524 24.78 -8.10 -3.86
CA PRO A 524 24.95 -9.05 -2.77
C PRO A 524 24.42 -8.53 -1.43
N VAL A 525 24.49 -7.22 -1.21
CA VAL A 525 23.97 -6.56 0.00
C VAL A 525 22.45 -6.70 0.10
N PHE A 526 21.72 -6.71 -1.02
CA PHE A 526 20.28 -6.98 -1.02
C PHE A 526 19.97 -8.40 -0.50
N TYR A 527 20.67 -9.41 -1.00
CA TYR A 527 20.46 -10.79 -0.53
C TYR A 527 20.86 -10.96 0.93
N LEU A 528 21.95 -10.33 1.36
CA LEU A 528 22.33 -10.28 2.78
C LEU A 528 21.24 -9.64 3.63
N SER A 529 20.64 -8.55 3.16
CA SER A 529 19.54 -7.88 3.86
C SER A 529 18.32 -8.79 4.05
N ILE A 530 18.00 -9.65 3.06
CA ILE A 530 16.95 -10.65 3.18
C ILE A 530 17.29 -11.66 4.27
N VAL A 531 18.51 -12.21 4.26
CA VAL A 531 18.96 -13.18 5.27
C VAL A 531 18.88 -12.57 6.67
N ILE A 532 19.41 -11.36 6.86
CA ILE A 532 19.35 -10.66 8.16
C ILE A 532 17.90 -10.43 8.58
N SER A 533 17.04 -9.99 7.67
CA SER A 533 15.61 -9.77 7.96
C SER A 533 14.92 -11.07 8.39
N ILE A 534 15.12 -12.16 7.65
CA ILE A 534 14.54 -13.48 8.01
C ILE A 534 15.03 -13.94 9.38
N LEU A 535 16.34 -13.86 9.65
CA LEU A 535 16.90 -14.21 10.94
C LEU A 535 16.34 -13.34 12.08
N SER A 536 16.12 -12.05 11.82
CA SER A 536 15.52 -11.12 12.79
C SER A 536 14.06 -11.47 13.07
N TRP A 537 13.26 -11.83 12.06
CA TRP A 537 11.90 -12.33 12.25
C TRP A 537 11.87 -13.63 13.05
N LEU A 538 12.77 -14.58 12.75
CA LEU A 538 12.88 -15.84 13.50
C LEU A 538 13.30 -15.62 14.95
N ALA A 539 14.31 -14.77 15.19
CA ALA A 539 14.76 -14.41 16.53
C ALA A 539 13.63 -13.76 17.35
N LEU A 540 12.87 -12.87 16.71
CA LEU A 540 11.72 -12.23 17.35
C LEU A 540 10.61 -13.23 17.66
N LEU A 541 10.34 -14.20 16.78
CA LEU A 541 9.38 -15.27 17.01
C LEU A 541 9.80 -16.14 18.22
N ILE A 542 11.07 -16.55 18.29
CA ILE A 542 11.63 -17.30 19.42
C ILE A 542 11.49 -16.49 20.72
N TYR A 543 11.82 -15.20 20.67
CA TYR A 543 11.62 -14.29 21.81
C TYR A 543 10.17 -14.29 22.30
N LEU A 544 9.20 -14.18 21.38
CA LEU A 544 7.77 -14.16 21.70
C LEU A 544 7.29 -15.48 22.32
N VAL A 545 7.77 -16.62 21.83
CA VAL A 545 7.44 -17.94 22.39
C VAL A 545 7.97 -18.05 23.83
N LYS A 546 9.24 -17.68 24.04
CA LYS A 546 9.86 -17.69 25.39
C LYS A 546 9.21 -16.69 26.33
N PHE A 547 8.85 -15.50 25.83
CA PHE A 547 8.15 -14.47 26.60
C PHE A 547 6.79 -14.98 27.08
N LYS A 548 5.98 -15.58 26.19
CA LYS A 548 4.68 -16.17 26.58
C LYS A 548 4.84 -17.29 27.62
N ALA A 549 5.81 -18.18 27.45
CA ALA A 549 6.05 -19.27 28.40
C ALA A 549 6.36 -18.76 29.82
N LYS A 550 7.14 -17.67 29.93
CA LYS A 550 7.50 -17.05 31.22
C LYS A 550 6.33 -16.34 31.93
N TYR A 551 5.30 -15.91 31.22
CA TYR A 551 4.14 -15.21 31.77
C TYR A 551 2.86 -16.05 31.80
N ALA A 552 2.94 -17.30 31.37
CA ALA A 552 1.87 -18.28 31.51
C ALA A 552 2.03 -19.14 32.79
N GLN A 553 3.20 -19.08 33.42
CA GLN A 553 3.49 -19.60 34.79
C GLN A 553 3.23 -18.46 35.81
#